data_8bb49cd80c97bab13dc4cd3817809b71
#
_entry.id   8bb49cd80c97bab13dc4cd3817809b71
#
_cell.length_a   1.000
_cell.length_b   1.000
_cell.length_c   1.000
_cell.angle_alpha   90.00
_cell.angle_beta   90.00
_cell.angle_gamma   90.00
#
_symmetry.space_group_name_H-M   'P 1'
#
loop_
_entity.id
_entity.type
_entity.pdbx_description
1 polymer ?
#
loop_
_entity_poly.entity_id
_entity_poly.type
_entity_poly.pdbx_seq_one_letter_code
_entity_poly.pdbx_strand_id
1 'polypeptide(L)'
;MITVFFRDTSLEIHPVTQNDLDVVLEVYQQCEDFLALGPVATASMNMVLKDIEISKNESGIFCGIYTADGKMIGIVDYVPNNYQGNPQAAFLSLLMIALPFRNQGIGKVVVEAIEDEIRKNAQVTVILSGVQVNNPQAVRFWQRKGYRIVSQPKLHPDQTTAVDLRKDIQQK
;
A
#
# COMPACT_ATOMS: atom_id res chain seq x y z
N MET A 1 7.35 -11.42 8.39
CA MET A 1 7.17 -10.32 9.37
C MET A 1 8.30 -9.32 9.18
N ILE A 2 7.97 -8.05 9.02
CA ILE A 2 8.92 -6.95 8.90
C ILE A 2 8.75 -6.09 10.14
N THR A 3 9.86 -5.85 10.87
CA THR A 3 9.86 -4.95 12.03
C THR A 3 10.55 -3.65 11.66
N VAL A 4 9.91 -2.54 11.95
CA VAL A 4 10.40 -1.18 11.63
C VAL A 4 10.51 -0.39 12.92
N PHE A 5 11.68 0.15 13.21
CA PHE A 5 11.82 1.09 14.31
C PHE A 5 11.30 2.47 13.89
N PHE A 6 10.43 3.01 14.72
CA PHE A 6 9.79 4.29 14.48
C PHE A 6 9.71 5.11 15.76
N ARG A 7 10.48 6.21 15.86
CA ARG A 7 10.66 6.98 17.08
C ARG A 7 11.14 6.06 18.23
N ASP A 8 10.47 6.08 19.38
CA ASP A 8 10.81 5.29 20.56
C ASP A 8 10.09 3.93 20.64
N THR A 9 9.49 3.49 19.53
CA THR A 9 8.71 2.25 19.43
C THR A 9 9.04 1.48 18.15
N SER A 10 8.39 0.34 17.95
CA SER A 10 8.44 -0.43 16.71
C SER A 10 7.05 -0.54 16.07
N LEU A 11 7.06 -0.70 14.76
CA LEU A 11 5.90 -1.13 13.99
C LEU A 11 6.20 -2.53 13.44
N GLU A 12 5.18 -3.36 13.41
CA GLU A 12 5.23 -4.68 12.79
C GLU A 12 4.34 -4.71 11.55
N ILE A 13 4.85 -5.30 10.47
CA ILE A 13 4.12 -5.48 9.22
C ILE A 13 4.12 -6.96 8.92
N HIS A 14 2.96 -7.57 8.88
CA HIS A 14 2.83 -9.00 8.56
C HIS A 14 1.52 -9.31 7.83
N PRO A 15 1.47 -10.42 7.06
CA PRO A 15 0.29 -10.81 6.31
C PRO A 15 -0.95 -10.90 7.20
N VAL A 16 -2.06 -10.40 6.68
CA VAL A 16 -3.38 -10.53 7.28
C VAL A 16 -3.86 -11.98 7.19
N THR A 17 -4.48 -12.46 8.26
CA THR A 17 -5.12 -13.75 8.35
C THR A 17 -6.65 -13.61 8.42
N GLN A 18 -7.38 -14.73 8.39
CA GLN A 18 -8.84 -14.70 8.58
C GLN A 18 -9.27 -14.17 9.95
N ASN A 19 -8.42 -14.30 10.96
CA ASN A 19 -8.71 -13.79 12.30
C ASN A 19 -8.59 -12.25 12.40
N ASP A 20 -7.98 -11.62 11.41
CA ASP A 20 -7.74 -10.18 11.40
C ASP A 20 -8.82 -9.39 10.63
N LEU A 21 -9.78 -10.06 9.97
CA LEU A 21 -10.71 -9.42 9.04
C LEU A 21 -11.53 -8.31 9.68
N ASP A 22 -11.98 -8.48 10.92
CA ASP A 22 -12.77 -7.46 11.62
C ASP A 22 -11.92 -6.20 11.88
N VAL A 23 -10.66 -6.36 12.31
CA VAL A 23 -9.77 -5.21 12.53
C VAL A 23 -9.30 -4.58 11.22
N VAL A 24 -9.19 -5.35 10.13
CA VAL A 24 -9.00 -4.80 8.78
C VAL A 24 -10.17 -3.90 8.40
N LEU A 25 -11.41 -4.36 8.61
CA LEU A 25 -12.60 -3.56 8.36
C LEU A 25 -12.62 -2.26 9.18
N GLU A 26 -12.20 -2.31 10.44
CA GLU A 26 -12.07 -1.10 11.27
C GLU A 26 -11.09 -0.10 10.67
N VAL A 27 -9.96 -0.55 10.12
CA VAL A 27 -9.01 0.33 9.41
C VAL A 27 -9.65 0.95 8.18
N TYR A 28 -10.39 0.16 7.38
CA TYR A 28 -11.13 0.67 6.21
C TYR A 28 -12.14 1.73 6.60
N GLN A 29 -12.91 1.51 7.67
CA GLN A 29 -13.88 2.49 8.19
C GLN A 29 -13.20 3.80 8.61
N GLN A 30 -12.01 3.73 9.18
CA GLN A 30 -11.22 4.92 9.53
C GLN A 30 -10.56 5.60 8.31
N CYS A 31 -10.70 5.01 7.12
CA CYS A 31 -10.17 5.50 5.85
C CYS A 31 -11.28 5.84 4.84
N GLU A 32 -12.53 5.99 5.26
CA GLU A 32 -13.66 6.27 4.34
C GLU A 32 -13.50 7.61 3.60
N ASP A 33 -12.76 8.57 4.13
CA ASP A 33 -12.36 9.78 3.43
C ASP A 33 -11.49 9.49 2.19
N PHE A 34 -10.62 8.48 2.27
CA PHE A 34 -9.87 7.99 1.13
C PHE A 34 -10.77 7.16 0.19
N LEU A 35 -11.60 6.28 0.71
CA LEU A 35 -12.53 5.48 -0.10
C LEU A 35 -13.51 6.37 -0.88
N ALA A 36 -13.91 7.49 -0.32
CA ALA A 36 -14.81 8.48 -0.97
C ALA A 36 -14.20 9.16 -2.21
N LEU A 37 -12.91 8.99 -2.46
CA LEU A 37 -12.27 9.41 -3.72
C LEU A 37 -12.60 8.44 -4.87
N GLY A 38 -13.04 7.23 -4.56
CA GLY A 38 -13.53 6.23 -5.48
C GLY A 38 -15.07 6.17 -5.50
N PRO A 39 -15.65 5.18 -6.21
CA PRO A 39 -17.09 5.08 -6.39
C PRO A 39 -17.86 4.59 -5.15
N VAL A 40 -17.18 3.97 -4.18
CA VAL A 40 -17.79 3.42 -2.96
C VAL A 40 -17.11 4.01 -1.74
N ALA A 41 -17.79 4.96 -1.10
CA ALA A 41 -17.26 5.69 0.05
C ALA A 41 -17.31 4.91 1.38
N THR A 42 -18.29 4.00 1.51
CA THR A 42 -18.53 3.28 2.76
C THR A 42 -17.80 1.95 2.77
N ALA A 43 -17.03 1.71 3.80
CA ALA A 43 -16.30 0.46 4.01
C ALA A 43 -17.27 -0.71 4.25
N SER A 44 -16.93 -1.88 3.73
CA SER A 44 -17.68 -3.11 3.95
C SER A 44 -16.75 -4.32 3.96
N MET A 45 -17.20 -5.39 4.59
CA MET A 45 -16.47 -6.66 4.58
C MET A 45 -16.27 -7.20 3.15
N ASN A 46 -17.26 -7.01 2.27
CA ASN A 46 -17.12 -7.37 0.85
C ASN A 46 -15.98 -6.63 0.16
N MET A 47 -15.76 -5.34 0.46
CA MET A 47 -14.64 -4.57 -0.06
C MET A 47 -13.31 -5.16 0.42
N VAL A 48 -13.18 -5.42 1.72
CA VAL A 48 -11.99 -6.04 2.33
C VAL A 48 -11.67 -7.38 1.67
N LEU A 49 -12.66 -8.28 1.58
CA LEU A 49 -12.48 -9.61 0.98
C LEU A 49 -12.09 -9.53 -0.49
N LYS A 50 -12.70 -8.62 -1.25
CA LYS A 50 -12.37 -8.38 -2.65
C LYS A 50 -10.93 -7.91 -2.85
N ASP A 51 -10.47 -6.97 -2.03
CA ASP A 51 -9.10 -6.44 -2.13
C ASP A 51 -8.08 -7.53 -1.78
N ILE A 52 -8.35 -8.35 -0.75
CA ILE A 52 -7.50 -9.51 -0.40
C ILE A 52 -7.47 -10.53 -1.55
N GLU A 53 -8.61 -10.80 -2.20
CA GLU A 53 -8.68 -11.71 -3.35
C GLU A 53 -7.90 -11.17 -4.55
N ILE A 54 -8.02 -9.88 -4.86
CA ILE A 54 -7.25 -9.22 -5.93
C ILE A 54 -5.75 -9.36 -5.64
N SER A 55 -5.32 -9.00 -4.43
CA SER A 55 -3.93 -9.15 -4.00
C SER A 55 -3.42 -10.58 -4.22
N LYS A 56 -4.18 -11.58 -3.75
CA LYS A 56 -3.82 -12.99 -3.91
C LYS A 56 -3.70 -13.40 -5.38
N ASN A 57 -4.62 -12.96 -6.24
CA ASN A 57 -4.62 -13.28 -7.66
C ASN A 57 -3.42 -12.67 -8.40
N GLU A 58 -2.92 -11.54 -7.92
CA GLU A 58 -1.73 -10.87 -8.43
C GLU A 58 -0.42 -11.37 -7.78
N SER A 59 -0.47 -12.40 -6.93
CA SER A 59 0.65 -12.88 -6.11
C SER A 59 1.16 -11.80 -5.14
N GLY A 60 0.27 -10.96 -4.68
CA GLY A 60 0.52 -9.92 -3.69
C GLY A 60 0.55 -10.44 -2.25
N ILE A 61 1.01 -9.60 -1.37
CA ILE A 61 1.07 -9.83 0.08
C ILE A 61 0.29 -8.71 0.76
N PHE A 62 -0.93 -9.03 1.18
CA PHE A 62 -1.81 -8.10 1.89
C PHE A 62 -1.48 -8.11 3.38
N CYS A 63 -0.92 -7.02 3.90
CA CYS A 63 -0.38 -6.91 5.25
C CYS A 63 -1.13 -5.89 6.10
N GLY A 64 -1.29 -6.23 7.39
CA GLY A 64 -1.59 -5.26 8.44
C GLY A 64 -0.31 -4.57 8.94
N ILE A 65 -0.47 -3.33 9.36
CA ILE A 65 0.56 -2.52 10.03
C ILE A 65 0.14 -2.40 11.48
N TYR A 66 1.00 -2.86 12.41
CA TYR A 66 0.67 -2.95 13.83
C TYR A 66 1.63 -2.12 14.67
N THR A 67 1.13 -1.56 15.75
CA THR A 67 1.94 -0.99 16.83
C THR A 67 2.54 -2.12 17.71
N ALA A 68 3.53 -1.80 18.51
CA ALA A 68 4.19 -2.76 19.42
C ALA A 68 3.24 -3.44 20.42
N ASP A 69 2.11 -2.80 20.75
CA ASP A 69 1.05 -3.36 21.60
C ASP A 69 0.00 -4.16 20.82
N GLY A 70 0.25 -4.43 19.53
CA GLY A 70 -0.58 -5.30 18.68
C GLY A 70 -1.81 -4.64 18.06
N LYS A 71 -1.94 -3.31 18.12
CA LYS A 71 -3.05 -2.61 17.48
C LYS A 71 -2.78 -2.42 15.99
N MET A 72 -3.71 -2.86 15.13
CA MET A 72 -3.62 -2.56 13.69
C MET A 72 -3.96 -1.08 13.44
N ILE A 73 -3.07 -0.39 12.73
CA ILE A 73 -3.15 1.04 12.45
C ILE A 73 -3.10 1.38 10.97
N GLY A 74 -3.01 0.36 10.13
CA GLY A 74 -2.98 0.55 8.68
C GLY A 74 -2.88 -0.75 7.92
N ILE A 75 -2.95 -0.62 6.61
CA ILE A 75 -2.83 -1.72 5.64
C ILE A 75 -1.80 -1.32 4.59
N VAL A 76 -0.98 -2.29 4.17
CA VAL A 76 -0.14 -2.19 2.99
C VAL A 76 -0.27 -3.46 2.17
N ASP A 77 -0.46 -3.31 0.87
CA ASP A 77 -0.50 -4.41 -0.08
C ASP A 77 0.55 -4.19 -1.18
N TYR A 78 1.30 -5.25 -1.49
CA TYR A 78 2.34 -5.18 -2.49
C TYR A 78 2.61 -6.53 -3.16
N VAL A 79 2.99 -6.47 -4.44
CA VAL A 79 3.50 -7.60 -5.21
C VAL A 79 5.02 -7.51 -5.21
N PRO A 80 5.75 -8.45 -4.56
CA PRO A 80 7.19 -8.30 -4.31
C PRO A 80 8.06 -8.43 -5.56
N ASN A 81 7.59 -9.13 -6.59
CA ASN A 81 8.27 -9.32 -7.87
C ASN A 81 7.32 -9.88 -8.92
N ASN A 82 7.78 -9.97 -10.16
CA ASN A 82 7.05 -10.56 -11.29
C ASN A 82 5.68 -9.92 -11.55
N TYR A 83 5.55 -8.63 -11.25
CA TYR A 83 4.30 -7.92 -11.49
C TYR A 83 3.95 -7.92 -12.98
N GLN A 84 2.75 -8.39 -13.32
CA GLN A 84 2.26 -8.55 -14.69
C GLN A 84 3.20 -9.35 -15.61
N GLY A 85 3.89 -10.37 -15.04
CA GLY A 85 4.83 -11.22 -15.79
C GLY A 85 6.21 -10.61 -16.04
N ASN A 86 6.50 -9.44 -15.47
CA ASN A 86 7.83 -8.83 -15.53
C ASN A 86 8.61 -9.16 -14.24
N PRO A 87 9.62 -10.07 -14.27
CA PRO A 87 10.36 -10.47 -13.08
C PRO A 87 11.17 -9.34 -12.44
N GLN A 88 11.43 -8.26 -13.17
CA GLN A 88 12.16 -7.09 -12.68
C GLN A 88 11.25 -6.07 -11.99
N ALA A 89 9.93 -6.25 -12.03
CA ALA A 89 8.97 -5.30 -11.49
C ALA A 89 8.30 -5.82 -10.21
N ALA A 90 8.23 -4.97 -9.21
CA ALA A 90 7.35 -5.05 -8.06
C ALA A 90 6.23 -4.01 -8.17
N PHE A 91 5.17 -4.17 -7.39
CA PHE A 91 4.06 -3.22 -7.37
C PHE A 91 3.60 -2.93 -5.94
N LEU A 92 3.48 -1.66 -5.58
CA LEU A 92 2.82 -1.20 -4.36
C LEU A 92 1.38 -0.83 -4.69
N SER A 93 0.44 -1.70 -4.32
CA SER A 93 -0.97 -1.60 -4.72
C SER A 93 -1.80 -0.76 -3.76
N LEU A 94 -1.55 -0.85 -2.47
CA LEU A 94 -2.36 -0.15 -1.47
C LEU A 94 -1.51 0.30 -0.29
N LEU A 95 -1.76 1.50 0.20
CA LEU A 95 -1.28 1.99 1.48
C LEU A 95 -2.37 2.82 2.15
N MET A 96 -2.89 2.34 3.25
CA MET A 96 -3.82 3.06 4.10
C MET A 96 -3.29 3.16 5.52
N ILE A 97 -3.32 4.36 6.10
CA ILE A 97 -3.04 4.60 7.51
C ILE A 97 -4.33 5.12 8.14
N ALA A 98 -4.77 4.49 9.22
CA ALA A 98 -5.96 4.87 9.95
C ALA A 98 -5.86 6.33 10.42
N LEU A 99 -6.97 7.05 10.35
CA LEU A 99 -7.03 8.50 10.53
C LEU A 99 -6.27 9.03 11.77
N PRO A 100 -6.37 8.41 12.97
CA PRO A 100 -5.66 8.89 14.16
C PRO A 100 -4.12 8.81 14.06
N PHE A 101 -3.59 8.04 13.12
CA PHE A 101 -2.16 7.75 12.97
C PHE A 101 -1.52 8.45 11.76
N ARG A 102 -2.29 9.23 11.02
CA ARG A 102 -1.80 9.97 9.84
C ARG A 102 -0.94 11.17 10.23
N ASN A 103 -0.21 11.69 9.24
CA ASN A 103 0.65 12.88 9.35
C ASN A 103 1.76 12.79 10.40
N GLN A 104 2.07 11.57 10.87
CA GLN A 104 3.11 11.31 11.85
C GLN A 104 4.38 10.72 11.24
N GLY A 105 4.40 10.47 9.92
CA GLY A 105 5.53 9.86 9.21
C GLY A 105 5.45 8.35 9.06
N ILE A 106 4.41 7.69 9.58
CA ILE A 106 4.23 6.23 9.52
C ILE A 106 4.23 5.73 8.08
N GLY A 107 3.44 6.34 7.19
CA GLY A 107 3.42 5.92 5.78
C GLY A 107 4.80 5.95 5.11
N LYS A 108 5.64 6.93 5.49
CA LYS A 108 7.01 7.02 4.99
C LYS A 108 7.83 5.78 5.39
N VAL A 109 7.88 5.45 6.67
CA VAL A 109 8.71 4.33 7.15
C VAL A 109 8.18 2.97 6.70
N VAL A 110 6.87 2.83 6.53
CA VAL A 110 6.26 1.63 5.96
C VAL A 110 6.68 1.43 4.51
N VAL A 111 6.59 2.47 3.67
CA VAL A 111 7.04 2.38 2.27
C VAL A 111 8.53 2.03 2.19
N GLU A 112 9.38 2.68 2.99
CA GLU A 112 10.82 2.39 3.04
C GLU A 112 11.08 0.93 3.43
N ALA A 113 10.38 0.39 4.41
CA ALA A 113 10.52 -1.00 4.84
C ALA A 113 10.07 -2.00 3.75
N ILE A 114 8.98 -1.73 3.05
CA ILE A 114 8.52 -2.56 1.93
C ILE A 114 9.51 -2.47 0.76
N GLU A 115 10.04 -1.30 0.45
CA GLU A 115 11.07 -1.14 -0.57
C GLU A 115 12.35 -1.91 -0.22
N ASP A 116 12.76 -1.91 1.05
CA ASP A 116 13.91 -2.68 1.50
C ASP A 116 13.66 -4.20 1.44
N GLU A 117 12.42 -4.64 1.72
CA GLU A 117 12.02 -6.04 1.53
C GLU A 117 12.08 -6.46 0.05
N ILE A 118 11.54 -5.64 -0.84
CA ILE A 118 11.58 -5.86 -2.29
C ILE A 118 13.02 -5.93 -2.80
N ARG A 119 13.92 -5.07 -2.31
CA ARG A 119 15.35 -5.04 -2.71
C ARG A 119 16.12 -6.32 -2.37
N LYS A 120 15.61 -7.17 -1.48
CA LYS A 120 16.23 -8.48 -1.19
C LYS A 120 16.22 -9.40 -2.41
N ASN A 121 15.29 -9.20 -3.34
CA ASN A 121 15.30 -9.88 -4.64
C ASN A 121 16.14 -9.06 -5.64
N ALA A 122 17.37 -9.54 -5.92
CA ALA A 122 18.31 -8.86 -6.80
C ALA A 122 17.83 -8.71 -8.26
N GLN A 123 16.80 -9.43 -8.68
CA GLN A 123 16.21 -9.30 -10.03
C GLN A 123 15.31 -8.07 -10.14
N VAL A 124 14.73 -7.60 -9.04
CA VAL A 124 13.82 -6.47 -9.09
C VAL A 124 14.60 -5.16 -9.19
N THR A 125 14.33 -4.39 -10.22
CA THR A 125 15.00 -3.12 -10.52
C THR A 125 14.05 -1.92 -10.52
N VAL A 126 12.73 -2.19 -10.47
CA VAL A 126 11.70 -1.15 -10.52
C VAL A 126 10.55 -1.49 -9.58
N ILE A 127 10.06 -0.46 -8.90
CA ILE A 127 8.81 -0.51 -8.16
C ILE A 127 7.80 0.38 -8.87
N LEU A 128 6.66 -0.19 -9.20
CA LEU A 128 5.52 0.50 -9.78
C LEU A 128 4.44 0.74 -8.72
N SER A 129 3.59 1.72 -8.95
CA SER A 129 2.39 1.99 -8.15
C SER A 129 1.39 2.77 -8.99
N GLY A 130 0.23 3.08 -8.42
CA GLY A 130 -0.77 3.94 -9.01
C GLY A 130 -1.27 4.97 -7.99
N VAL A 131 -1.71 6.13 -8.47
CA VAL A 131 -2.34 7.12 -7.60
C VAL A 131 -3.49 7.81 -8.33
N GLN A 132 -4.61 7.95 -7.64
CA GLN A 132 -5.77 8.68 -8.15
C GLN A 132 -5.43 10.17 -8.29
N VAL A 133 -5.81 10.76 -9.43
CA VAL A 133 -5.52 12.17 -9.74
C VAL A 133 -6.26 13.14 -8.81
N ASN A 134 -7.40 12.73 -8.27
CA ASN A 134 -8.18 13.50 -7.30
C ASN A 134 -7.66 13.39 -5.85
N ASN A 135 -6.49 12.76 -5.65
CA ASN A 135 -5.80 12.68 -4.36
C ASN A 135 -4.44 13.42 -4.41
N PRO A 136 -4.42 14.75 -4.44
CA PRO A 136 -3.18 15.52 -4.57
C PRO A 136 -2.24 15.31 -3.38
N GLN A 137 -2.75 14.95 -2.21
CA GLN A 137 -1.93 14.65 -1.04
C GLN A 137 -1.11 13.35 -1.26
N ALA A 138 -1.74 12.31 -1.78
CA ALA A 138 -1.06 11.07 -2.11
C ALA A 138 -0.07 11.27 -3.28
N VAL A 139 -0.44 12.02 -4.31
CA VAL A 139 0.50 12.37 -5.39
C VAL A 139 1.78 12.99 -4.83
N ARG A 140 1.65 14.02 -3.99
CA ARG A 140 2.80 14.66 -3.35
C ARG A 140 3.59 13.71 -2.43
N PHE A 141 2.90 12.82 -1.72
CA PHE A 141 3.54 11.80 -0.89
C PHE A 141 4.45 10.88 -1.73
N TRP A 142 3.92 10.29 -2.79
CA TRP A 142 4.68 9.40 -3.66
C TRP A 142 5.85 10.11 -4.34
N GLN A 143 5.66 11.35 -4.81
CA GLN A 143 6.75 12.13 -5.40
C GLN A 143 7.88 12.38 -4.39
N ARG A 144 7.56 12.71 -3.13
CA ARG A 144 8.58 12.85 -2.06
C ARG A 144 9.28 11.52 -1.74
N LYS A 145 8.65 10.38 -2.02
CA LYS A 145 9.26 9.05 -1.91
C LYS A 145 10.12 8.66 -3.12
N GLY A 146 10.26 9.56 -4.10
CA GLY A 146 11.08 9.35 -5.29
C GLY A 146 10.36 8.64 -6.43
N TYR A 147 9.04 8.47 -6.34
CA TYR A 147 8.23 8.00 -7.46
C TYR A 147 7.96 9.13 -8.43
N ARG A 148 8.05 8.85 -9.73
CA ARG A 148 7.70 9.77 -10.80
C ARG A 148 6.46 9.29 -11.53
N ILE A 149 5.65 10.22 -12.01
CA ILE A 149 4.50 9.93 -12.87
C ILE A 149 5.04 9.53 -14.24
N VAL A 150 4.58 8.39 -14.78
CA VAL A 150 5.06 7.83 -16.05
C VAL A 150 3.94 7.59 -17.07
N SER A 151 2.71 7.97 -16.76
CA SER A 151 1.58 7.88 -17.70
C SER A 151 0.72 9.14 -17.67
N GLN A 152 -0.09 9.29 -18.72
CA GLN A 152 -1.23 10.19 -18.68
C GLN A 152 -2.32 9.61 -17.76
N PRO A 153 -3.25 10.45 -17.22
CA PRO A 153 -4.40 9.96 -16.49
C PRO A 153 -5.21 8.95 -17.30
N LYS A 154 -5.55 7.83 -16.67
CA LYS A 154 -6.35 6.75 -17.25
C LYS A 154 -7.59 6.51 -16.41
N LEU A 155 -8.76 6.42 -17.06
CA LEU A 155 -9.99 5.98 -16.41
C LEU A 155 -9.97 4.46 -16.29
N HIS A 156 -10.16 3.96 -15.07
CA HIS A 156 -10.23 2.55 -14.75
C HIS A 156 -11.68 2.04 -14.76
N PRO A 157 -11.91 0.72 -14.88
CA PRO A 157 -13.26 0.13 -14.88
C PRO A 157 -14.07 0.42 -13.61
N ASP A 158 -13.40 0.67 -12.50
CA ASP A 158 -14.00 1.06 -11.22
C ASP A 158 -14.39 2.55 -11.13
N GLN A 159 -14.32 3.27 -12.27
CA GLN A 159 -14.61 4.71 -12.40
C GLN A 159 -13.60 5.64 -11.71
N THR A 160 -12.48 5.12 -11.22
CA THR A 160 -11.38 5.98 -10.76
C THR A 160 -10.50 6.43 -11.91
N THR A 161 -9.92 7.62 -11.81
CA THR A 161 -8.89 8.09 -12.76
C THR A 161 -7.57 8.18 -12.04
N ALA A 162 -6.58 7.44 -12.53
CA ALA A 162 -5.26 7.34 -11.90
C ALA A 162 -4.13 7.55 -12.91
N VAL A 163 -2.95 7.84 -12.38
CA VAL A 163 -1.67 7.84 -13.11
C VAL A 163 -0.78 6.73 -12.60
N ASP A 164 0.04 6.19 -13.49
CA ASP A 164 1.05 5.20 -13.13
C ASP A 164 2.27 5.91 -12.55
N LEU A 165 2.81 5.32 -11.47
CA LEU A 165 4.01 5.76 -10.78
C LEU A 165 5.12 4.75 -10.97
N ARG A 166 6.37 5.24 -11.04
CA ARG A 166 7.56 4.42 -11.17
C ARG A 166 8.71 4.94 -10.29
N LYS A 167 9.39 4.03 -9.63
CA LYS A 167 10.65 4.26 -8.95
C LYS A 167 11.66 3.20 -9.37
N ASP A 168 12.76 3.63 -9.97
CA ASP A 168 13.89 2.74 -10.23
C ASP A 168 14.66 2.53 -8.92
N ILE A 169 14.98 1.28 -8.60
CA ILE A 169 15.71 0.92 -7.40
C ILE A 169 17.08 0.36 -7.78
N GLN A 170 18.12 0.86 -7.09
CA GLN A 170 19.45 0.30 -7.20
C GLN A 170 19.58 -0.86 -6.21
N GLN A 171 20.21 -1.93 -6.64
CA GLN A 171 20.65 -2.99 -5.75
C GLN A 171 21.82 -2.45 -4.89
N LYS A 172 21.73 -2.68 -3.58
CA LYS A 172 22.81 -2.33 -2.65
C LYS A 172 23.93 -3.37 -2.72
#